data_4d372e909992ff4d533cc870397731b7
#
_entry.id   4d372e909992ff4d533cc870397731b7
#
_cell.length_a   1.000
_cell.length_b   1.000
_cell.length_c   1.000
_cell.angle_alpha   90.00
_cell.angle_beta   90.00
_cell.angle_gamma   90.00
#
_symmetry.space_group_name_H-M   'P 1'
#
loop_
_entity.id
_entity.type
_entity.pdbx_description
1 polymer ?
#
loop_
_entity_poly.entity_id
_entity_poly.type
_entity_poly.pdbx_seq_one_letter_code
_entity_poly.pdbx_strand_id
1 'polypeptide(L)'
;MSIPTWKSSPRLAGSALLLALCAMFCGCTQLLLTGTYLMKGMETPGEFQELKGKKTAVVSRPLVELQYSSSGAAQQLASNVGLLLKKRIRKIDVVSPQKIEQWTDEHDWEEFAEIGKAMKSDYVVGIEIEEFSLYQGQTIYQGRARLRVVVQDMAKQGETVYEKRMPEIVYPPNSGVPTSEKSEEDFRRQFTAVVAEQVGRLFYGFDHRDDMAIDSASL
;
A
#
# COMPACT_ATOMS: atom_id res chain seq x y z
N MET A 1 79.50 -31.45 2.32
CA MET A 1 78.28 -30.70 2.79
C MET A 1 77.36 -30.52 1.59
N SER A 2 76.47 -31.47 1.33
CA SER A 2 75.64 -31.51 0.12
C SER A 2 74.27 -31.11 0.49
N ILE A 3 73.71 -30.12 -0.21
CA ILE A 3 72.38 -29.55 -0.04
C ILE A 3 71.46 -30.40 -0.90
N PRO A 4 70.28 -30.93 -0.38
CA PRO A 4 69.35 -31.65 -1.20
C PRO A 4 68.46 -30.69 -1.98
N THR A 5 68.46 -30.82 -3.32
CA THR A 5 67.54 -30.12 -4.21
C THR A 5 66.18 -30.80 -4.20
N TRP A 6 65.13 -30.12 -3.69
CA TRP A 6 63.76 -30.58 -3.71
C TRP A 6 63.16 -30.37 -5.11
N LYS A 7 62.97 -31.46 -5.86
CA LYS A 7 62.23 -31.47 -7.12
C LYS A 7 60.74 -31.37 -6.80
N SER A 8 60.12 -30.22 -6.96
CA SER A 8 58.69 -30.06 -6.93
C SER A 8 58.06 -30.68 -8.18
N SER A 9 57.20 -31.67 -8.00
CA SER A 9 56.51 -32.34 -9.10
C SER A 9 55.42 -31.42 -9.69
N PRO A 10 55.35 -31.22 -11.02
CA PRO A 10 54.40 -30.26 -11.64
C PRO A 10 52.90 -30.67 -11.51
N ARG A 11 52.63 -31.90 -11.04
CA ARG A 11 51.27 -32.38 -10.80
C ARG A 11 50.59 -31.82 -9.56
N LEU A 12 51.37 -31.43 -8.54
CA LEU A 12 50.84 -30.78 -7.31
C LEU A 12 50.49 -29.30 -7.51
N ALA A 13 51.18 -28.62 -8.40
CA ALA A 13 50.92 -27.22 -8.71
C ALA A 13 49.60 -27.04 -9.51
N GLY A 14 49.29 -28.00 -10.40
CA GLY A 14 48.04 -27.94 -11.18
C GLY A 14 46.79 -28.18 -10.34
N SER A 15 46.83 -29.12 -9.38
CA SER A 15 45.67 -29.36 -8.49
C SER A 15 45.43 -28.23 -7.49
N ALA A 16 46.48 -27.57 -7.00
CA ALA A 16 46.32 -26.40 -6.12
C ALA A 16 45.72 -25.20 -6.87
N LEU A 17 46.09 -25.00 -8.14
CA LEU A 17 45.54 -23.93 -8.97
C LEU A 17 44.05 -24.17 -9.30
N LEU A 18 43.67 -25.43 -9.55
CA LEU A 18 42.26 -25.79 -9.83
C LEU A 18 41.38 -25.61 -8.60
N LEU A 19 41.85 -25.97 -7.40
CA LEU A 19 41.17 -25.75 -6.14
C LEU A 19 41.00 -24.29 -5.80
N ALA A 20 41.99 -23.44 -6.05
CA ALA A 20 41.92 -21.99 -5.86
C ALA A 20 40.91 -21.36 -6.83
N LEU A 21 40.86 -21.83 -8.08
CA LEU A 21 39.88 -21.35 -9.08
C LEU A 21 38.44 -21.71 -8.71
N CYS A 22 38.20 -22.94 -8.21
CA CYS A 22 36.86 -23.36 -7.71
C CYS A 22 36.41 -22.56 -6.47
N ALA A 23 37.35 -22.21 -5.57
CA ALA A 23 37.02 -21.40 -4.39
C ALA A 23 36.62 -19.95 -4.75
N MET A 24 37.19 -19.38 -5.81
CA MET A 24 36.80 -18.05 -6.30
C MET A 24 35.41 -18.05 -6.94
N PHE A 25 34.97 -19.11 -7.58
CA PHE A 25 33.61 -19.18 -8.18
C PHE A 25 32.50 -19.46 -7.16
N CYS A 26 32.75 -20.20 -6.09
CA CYS A 26 31.76 -20.44 -5.04
C CYS A 26 31.50 -19.24 -4.12
N GLY A 27 32.43 -18.32 -3.97
CA GLY A 27 32.30 -17.14 -3.07
C GLY A 27 31.49 -15.99 -3.65
N CYS A 28 31.47 -15.81 -4.98
CA CYS A 28 30.83 -14.65 -5.61
C CYS A 28 29.29 -14.71 -5.66
N THR A 29 28.70 -15.88 -5.68
CA THR A 29 27.21 -16.01 -5.76
C THR A 29 26.51 -15.68 -4.45
N GLN A 30 27.12 -16.01 -3.31
CA GLN A 30 26.56 -15.65 -2.00
C GLN A 30 26.70 -14.15 -1.69
N LEU A 31 27.79 -13.51 -2.08
CA LEU A 31 27.98 -12.06 -1.91
C LEU A 31 27.00 -11.24 -2.77
N LEU A 32 26.71 -11.68 -4.00
CA LEU A 32 25.72 -11.05 -4.87
C LEU A 32 24.30 -11.22 -4.34
N LEU A 33 23.94 -12.39 -3.83
CA LEU A 33 22.63 -12.63 -3.21
C LEU A 33 22.43 -11.81 -1.93
N THR A 34 23.45 -11.72 -1.07
CA THR A 34 23.38 -10.91 0.15
C THR A 34 23.35 -9.40 -0.18
N GLY A 35 24.09 -8.96 -1.20
CA GLY A 35 24.08 -7.58 -1.67
C GLY A 35 22.74 -7.16 -2.27
N THR A 36 22.08 -8.02 -3.03
CA THR A 36 20.73 -7.76 -3.57
C THR A 36 19.65 -7.79 -2.48
N TYR A 37 19.81 -8.59 -1.44
CA TYR A 37 18.93 -8.60 -0.27
C TYR A 37 19.05 -7.33 0.57
N LEU A 38 20.24 -6.80 0.74
CA LEU A 38 20.51 -5.55 1.46
C LEU A 38 20.08 -4.30 0.65
N MET A 39 20.17 -4.34 -0.67
CA MET A 39 19.78 -3.22 -1.54
C MET A 39 18.28 -3.18 -1.86
N LYS A 40 17.59 -4.32 -1.82
CA LYS A 40 16.17 -4.43 -2.18
C LYS A 40 15.26 -4.26 -0.98
N GLY A 41 15.63 -3.67 0.13
CA GLY A 41 14.79 -3.44 1.29
C GLY A 41 13.68 -4.52 1.42
N MET A 42 13.19 -4.84 2.56
CA MET A 42 12.07 -5.78 2.71
C MET A 42 10.75 -5.13 2.27
N GLU A 43 10.66 -4.70 0.99
CA GLU A 43 9.41 -4.20 0.44
C GLU A 43 8.44 -5.36 0.27
N THR A 44 7.32 -5.32 1.00
CA THR A 44 6.19 -6.20 0.76
C THR A 44 5.44 -5.69 -0.47
N PRO A 45 5.30 -6.49 -1.55
CA PRO A 45 4.57 -6.05 -2.73
C PRO A 45 3.09 -5.88 -2.43
N GLY A 46 2.43 -4.94 -3.11
CA GLY A 46 0.97 -4.83 -3.07
C GLY A 46 0.30 -6.09 -3.59
N GLU A 47 -0.87 -6.41 -3.04
CA GLU A 47 -1.61 -7.64 -3.38
C GLU A 47 -2.21 -7.58 -4.81
N PHE A 48 -2.63 -6.38 -5.26
CA PHE A 48 -3.18 -6.14 -6.59
C PHE A 48 -2.35 -5.12 -7.35
N GLN A 49 -1.61 -5.56 -8.38
CA GLN A 49 -0.63 -4.73 -9.09
C GLN A 49 -1.05 -4.33 -10.51
N GLU A 50 -2.26 -4.68 -10.95
CA GLU A 50 -2.70 -4.50 -12.33
C GLU A 50 -3.09 -3.05 -12.68
N LEU A 51 -3.08 -2.14 -11.72
CA LEU A 51 -3.40 -0.72 -11.94
C LEU A 51 -2.33 0.06 -12.71
N LYS A 52 -1.14 -0.52 -12.89
CA LYS A 52 -0.03 0.15 -13.58
C LYS A 52 -0.35 0.42 -15.05
N GLY A 53 -0.27 1.70 -15.45
CA GLY A 53 -0.56 2.12 -16.81
C GLY A 53 -2.05 2.13 -17.16
N LYS A 54 -2.93 2.01 -16.17
CA LYS A 54 -4.38 1.96 -16.33
C LYS A 54 -5.04 3.24 -15.85
N LYS A 55 -6.15 3.59 -16.48
CA LYS A 55 -7.02 4.66 -16.01
C LYS A 55 -7.94 4.11 -14.92
N THR A 56 -7.84 4.68 -13.72
CA THR A 56 -8.49 4.14 -12.51
C THR A 56 -9.35 5.22 -11.85
N ALA A 57 -10.60 4.92 -11.57
CA ALA A 57 -11.46 5.71 -10.70
C ALA A 57 -11.36 5.17 -9.27
N VAL A 58 -11.25 6.04 -8.27
CA VAL A 58 -11.28 5.68 -6.86
C VAL A 58 -12.53 6.29 -6.24
N VAL A 59 -13.36 5.44 -5.67
CA VAL A 59 -14.66 5.83 -5.12
C VAL A 59 -14.82 5.24 -3.72
N SER A 60 -15.33 6.02 -2.79
CA SER A 60 -15.67 5.53 -1.46
C SER A 60 -17.12 5.86 -1.14
N ARG A 61 -17.81 4.92 -0.50
CA ARG A 61 -19.16 5.12 0.04
C ARG A 61 -19.28 4.54 1.44
N PRO A 62 -19.98 5.21 2.35
CA PRO A 62 -20.39 4.59 3.60
C PRO A 62 -21.55 3.63 3.35
N LEU A 63 -21.72 2.60 4.20
CA LEU A 63 -22.98 1.88 4.28
C LEU A 63 -24.12 2.84 4.64
N VAL A 64 -25.34 2.51 4.21
CA VAL A 64 -26.53 3.37 4.32
C VAL A 64 -26.72 3.94 5.72
N GLU A 65 -26.44 3.15 6.76
CA GLU A 65 -26.58 3.55 8.17
C GLU A 65 -25.61 4.66 8.62
N LEU A 66 -24.51 4.86 7.88
CA LEU A 66 -23.45 5.82 8.20
C LEU A 66 -23.45 7.08 7.30
N GLN A 67 -24.37 7.16 6.34
CA GLN A 67 -24.35 8.21 5.30
C GLN A 67 -24.33 9.64 5.86
N TYR A 68 -25.06 9.90 6.93
CA TYR A 68 -25.16 11.26 7.49
C TYR A 68 -23.94 11.70 8.29
N SER A 69 -23.17 10.78 8.86
CA SER A 69 -22.01 11.11 9.70
C SER A 69 -20.66 11.01 9.00
N SER A 70 -20.61 10.34 7.84
CA SER A 70 -19.32 9.93 7.24
C SER A 70 -19.14 10.32 5.78
N SER A 71 -20.09 11.06 5.15
CA SER A 71 -19.97 11.42 3.73
C SER A 71 -18.72 12.21 3.40
N GLY A 72 -18.38 13.23 4.18
CA GLY A 72 -17.15 13.99 3.99
C GLY A 72 -15.88 13.17 4.21
N ALA A 73 -15.91 12.21 5.15
CA ALA A 73 -14.79 11.30 5.36
C ALA A 73 -14.61 10.33 4.18
N ALA A 74 -15.71 9.86 3.57
CA ALA A 74 -15.66 9.00 2.40
C ALA A 74 -15.01 9.70 1.20
N GLN A 75 -15.44 10.92 0.87
CA GLN A 75 -14.84 11.71 -0.21
C GLN A 75 -13.36 11.97 0.04
N GLN A 76 -12.99 12.36 1.27
CA GLN A 76 -11.61 12.59 1.65
C GLN A 76 -10.78 11.31 1.54
N LEU A 77 -11.32 10.16 1.95
CA LEU A 77 -10.66 8.87 1.84
C LEU A 77 -10.37 8.51 0.37
N ALA A 78 -11.37 8.59 -0.50
CA ALA A 78 -11.20 8.31 -1.92
C ALA A 78 -10.15 9.24 -2.57
N SER A 79 -10.19 10.53 -2.23
CA SER A 79 -9.21 11.52 -2.70
C SER A 79 -7.79 11.18 -2.24
N ASN A 80 -7.60 10.87 -0.96
CA ASN A 80 -6.31 10.53 -0.39
C ASN A 80 -5.74 9.24 -1.01
N VAL A 81 -6.57 8.19 -1.14
CA VAL A 81 -6.15 6.96 -1.82
C VAL A 81 -5.75 7.25 -3.26
N GLY A 82 -6.56 8.00 -4.01
CA GLY A 82 -6.24 8.39 -5.38
C GLY A 82 -4.89 9.11 -5.51
N LEU A 83 -4.60 10.05 -4.60
CA LEU A 83 -3.31 10.76 -4.55
C LEU A 83 -2.14 9.82 -4.25
N LEU A 84 -2.31 8.88 -3.32
CA LEU A 84 -1.30 7.88 -2.99
C LEU A 84 -1.02 6.95 -4.18
N LEU A 85 -2.07 6.44 -4.84
CA LEU A 85 -1.91 5.60 -6.03
C LEU A 85 -1.16 6.36 -7.14
N LYS A 86 -1.54 7.62 -7.40
CA LYS A 86 -0.87 8.46 -8.39
C LYS A 86 0.61 8.69 -8.06
N LYS A 87 0.95 8.82 -6.78
CA LYS A 87 2.33 9.04 -6.30
C LYS A 87 3.17 7.76 -6.34
N ARG A 88 2.58 6.61 -6.00
CA ARG A 88 3.30 5.35 -5.78
C ARG A 88 3.31 4.43 -7.00
N ILE A 89 2.27 4.46 -7.85
CA ILE A 89 2.16 3.56 -9.00
C ILE A 89 2.60 4.28 -10.28
N ARG A 90 3.58 3.73 -10.95
CA ARG A 90 4.11 4.33 -12.19
C ARG A 90 3.08 4.29 -13.33
N LYS A 91 2.90 5.43 -14.00
CA LYS A 91 2.03 5.57 -15.19
C LYS A 91 0.55 5.28 -14.94
N ILE A 92 0.07 5.24 -13.71
CA ILE A 92 -1.36 5.20 -13.45
C ILE A 92 -2.00 6.54 -13.85
N ASP A 93 -3.19 6.48 -14.45
CA ASP A 93 -4.02 7.67 -14.70
C ASP A 93 -5.21 7.64 -13.74
N VAL A 94 -5.13 8.42 -12.66
CA VAL A 94 -6.20 8.49 -11.66
C VAL A 94 -7.21 9.55 -12.07
N VAL A 95 -8.48 9.15 -12.20
CA VAL A 95 -9.59 10.06 -12.48
C VAL A 95 -9.67 11.13 -11.39
N SER A 96 -9.86 12.40 -11.80
CA SER A 96 -9.99 13.51 -10.83
C SER A 96 -11.13 13.26 -9.85
N PRO A 97 -10.90 13.36 -8.53
CA PRO A 97 -11.95 13.24 -7.52
C PRO A 97 -13.11 14.18 -7.78
N GLN A 98 -12.84 15.42 -8.21
CA GLN A 98 -13.88 16.43 -8.50
C GLN A 98 -14.84 16.01 -9.63
N LYS A 99 -14.33 15.25 -10.63
CA LYS A 99 -15.19 14.74 -11.72
C LYS A 99 -16.11 13.62 -11.23
N ILE A 100 -15.60 12.80 -10.32
CA ILE A 100 -16.37 11.73 -9.70
C ILE A 100 -17.45 12.34 -8.82
N GLU A 101 -17.09 13.29 -7.96
CA GLU A 101 -17.99 14.00 -7.06
C GLU A 101 -19.11 14.70 -7.84
N GLN A 102 -18.77 15.49 -8.85
CA GLN A 102 -19.78 16.13 -9.69
C GLN A 102 -20.77 15.14 -10.29
N TRP A 103 -20.27 14.01 -10.79
CA TRP A 103 -21.15 13.01 -11.40
C TRP A 103 -22.03 12.32 -10.36
N THR A 104 -21.50 11.98 -9.18
CA THR A 104 -22.24 11.33 -8.09
C THR A 104 -23.28 12.25 -7.43
N ASP A 105 -23.08 13.56 -7.48
CA ASP A 105 -24.04 14.55 -6.99
C ASP A 105 -25.22 14.74 -7.97
N GLU A 106 -24.98 14.49 -9.26
CA GLU A 106 -25.98 14.66 -10.31
C GLU A 106 -26.77 13.36 -10.64
N HIS A 107 -26.28 12.19 -10.17
CA HIS A 107 -26.80 10.89 -10.54
C HIS A 107 -26.96 9.98 -9.32
N ASP A 108 -28.11 9.35 -9.20
CA ASP A 108 -28.26 8.22 -8.29
C ASP A 108 -27.48 7.01 -8.84
N TRP A 109 -26.70 6.36 -7.98
CA TRP A 109 -25.91 5.20 -8.35
C TRP A 109 -25.89 4.15 -7.23
N GLU A 110 -25.88 2.89 -7.62
CA GLU A 110 -25.86 1.76 -6.69
C GLU A 110 -24.56 0.95 -6.80
N GLU A 111 -24.01 0.86 -8.02
CA GLU A 111 -22.83 0.06 -8.29
C GLU A 111 -21.63 0.91 -8.71
N PHE A 112 -20.45 0.55 -8.23
CA PHE A 112 -19.19 1.22 -8.62
C PHE A 112 -18.94 1.16 -10.14
N ALA A 113 -19.42 0.09 -10.82
CA ALA A 113 -19.29 -0.06 -12.26
C ALA A 113 -19.96 1.08 -13.06
N GLU A 114 -21.01 1.69 -12.54
CA GLU A 114 -21.70 2.82 -13.19
C GLU A 114 -20.77 4.03 -13.29
N ILE A 115 -20.07 4.32 -12.19
CA ILE A 115 -19.05 5.39 -12.15
C ILE A 115 -17.90 5.05 -13.11
N GLY A 116 -17.46 3.80 -13.12
CA GLY A 116 -16.43 3.33 -14.03
C GLY A 116 -16.77 3.57 -15.50
N LYS A 117 -18.00 3.27 -15.90
CA LYS A 117 -18.52 3.54 -17.26
C LYS A 117 -18.57 5.03 -17.56
N ALA A 118 -19.13 5.82 -16.65
CA ALA A 118 -19.23 7.27 -16.80
C ALA A 118 -17.86 7.95 -16.94
N MET A 119 -16.88 7.52 -16.16
CA MET A 119 -15.52 8.04 -16.18
C MET A 119 -14.65 7.45 -17.30
N LYS A 120 -15.14 6.44 -18.03
CA LYS A 120 -14.38 5.69 -19.03
C LYS A 120 -13.04 5.22 -18.45
N SER A 121 -13.08 4.62 -17.27
CA SER A 121 -11.91 4.05 -16.58
C SER A 121 -11.71 2.60 -16.98
N ASP A 122 -10.47 2.10 -16.85
CA ASP A 122 -10.15 0.68 -17.03
C ASP A 122 -10.52 -0.12 -15.77
N TYR A 123 -10.28 0.49 -14.60
CA TYR A 123 -10.59 -0.09 -13.30
C TYR A 123 -11.33 0.89 -12.41
N VAL A 124 -12.13 0.35 -11.50
CA VAL A 124 -12.71 1.10 -10.38
C VAL A 124 -12.23 0.47 -9.08
N VAL A 125 -11.62 1.27 -8.23
CA VAL A 125 -11.33 0.93 -6.84
C VAL A 125 -12.48 1.45 -6.00
N GLY A 126 -13.34 0.55 -5.54
CA GLY A 126 -14.45 0.83 -4.66
C GLY A 126 -14.05 0.59 -3.19
N ILE A 127 -14.36 1.54 -2.32
CA ILE A 127 -14.08 1.44 -0.88
C ILE A 127 -15.42 1.58 -0.16
N GLU A 128 -15.88 0.50 0.44
CA GLU A 128 -17.08 0.50 1.28
C GLU A 128 -16.67 0.67 2.73
N ILE A 129 -17.20 1.72 3.38
CA ILE A 129 -16.94 2.00 4.78
C ILE A 129 -18.01 1.29 5.60
N GLU A 130 -17.62 0.20 6.29
CA GLU A 130 -18.51 -0.55 7.19
C GLU A 130 -18.60 0.09 8.57
N GLU A 131 -17.53 0.74 9.02
CA GLU A 131 -17.45 1.50 10.27
C GLU A 131 -16.44 2.63 10.14
N PHE A 132 -16.80 3.79 10.68
CA PHE A 132 -15.89 4.94 10.81
C PHE A 132 -16.27 5.73 12.06
N SER A 133 -15.41 5.72 13.05
CA SER A 133 -15.59 6.45 14.31
C SER A 133 -14.32 7.20 14.66
N LEU A 134 -14.46 8.39 15.23
CA LEU A 134 -13.32 9.21 15.69
C LEU A 134 -13.11 9.14 17.20
N TYR A 135 -14.11 8.66 17.94
CA TYR A 135 -14.13 8.78 19.39
C TYR A 135 -14.05 7.45 20.11
N GLN A 136 -13.29 7.44 21.18
CA GLN A 136 -13.38 6.48 22.28
C GLN A 136 -14.02 7.17 23.48
N GLY A 137 -15.33 6.99 23.64
CA GLY A 137 -16.10 7.74 24.64
C GLY A 137 -16.34 9.19 24.19
N GLN A 138 -16.34 10.14 25.12
CA GLN A 138 -16.74 11.54 24.84
C GLN A 138 -15.57 12.54 24.77
N THR A 139 -14.44 12.21 25.37
CA THR A 139 -13.34 13.16 25.58
C THR A 139 -12.01 12.72 24.97
N ILE A 140 -12.01 11.57 24.26
CA ILE A 140 -10.81 10.99 23.69
C ILE A 140 -11.04 10.67 22.22
N TYR A 141 -10.16 11.13 21.36
CA TYR A 141 -10.07 10.68 19.98
C TYR A 141 -9.28 9.37 19.92
N GLN A 142 -9.90 8.35 19.39
CA GLN A 142 -9.29 7.13 18.89
C GLN A 142 -10.09 6.68 17.69
N GLY A 143 -9.53 6.86 16.51
CA GLY A 143 -10.17 6.50 15.24
C GLY A 143 -10.28 4.99 15.09
N ARG A 144 -11.44 4.52 14.62
CA ARG A 144 -11.68 3.12 14.24
C ARG A 144 -12.33 3.08 12.88
N ALA A 145 -11.83 2.22 11.99
CA ALA A 145 -12.42 2.01 10.69
C ALA A 145 -12.42 0.54 10.31
N ARG A 146 -13.52 0.07 9.71
CA ARG A 146 -13.62 -1.20 9.01
C ARG A 146 -14.07 -0.94 7.58
N LEU A 147 -13.36 -1.54 6.63
CA LEU A 147 -13.53 -1.26 5.22
C LEU A 147 -13.55 -2.56 4.43
N ARG A 148 -14.31 -2.56 3.35
CA ARG A 148 -14.22 -3.53 2.27
C ARG A 148 -13.71 -2.82 1.01
N VAL A 149 -12.64 -3.32 0.43
CA VAL A 149 -12.05 -2.77 -0.81
C VAL A 149 -12.34 -3.75 -1.93
N VAL A 150 -12.89 -3.25 -3.03
CA VAL A 150 -13.16 -4.02 -4.24
C VAL A 150 -12.49 -3.38 -5.44
N VAL A 151 -12.02 -4.18 -6.40
CA VAL A 151 -11.57 -3.68 -7.70
C VAL A 151 -12.42 -4.32 -8.78
N GLN A 152 -13.01 -3.47 -9.62
CA GLN A 152 -13.82 -3.89 -10.76
C GLN A 152 -13.10 -3.60 -12.08
N ASP A 153 -13.06 -4.62 -12.96
CA ASP A 153 -12.49 -4.51 -14.30
C ASP A 153 -13.57 -4.08 -15.31
N MET A 154 -13.42 -2.90 -15.87
CA MET A 154 -14.41 -2.35 -16.79
C MET A 154 -14.37 -3.02 -18.17
N ALA A 155 -13.25 -3.64 -18.56
CA ALA A 155 -13.20 -4.45 -19.77
C ALA A 155 -14.01 -5.77 -19.64
N LYS A 156 -14.23 -6.21 -18.39
CA LYS A 156 -15.06 -7.36 -18.04
C LYS A 156 -16.44 -6.95 -17.53
N GLN A 157 -17.00 -5.85 -18.04
CA GLN A 157 -18.32 -5.34 -17.71
C GLN A 157 -18.54 -4.97 -16.24
N GLY A 158 -17.47 -4.67 -15.50
CA GLY A 158 -17.52 -4.34 -14.08
C GLY A 158 -17.44 -5.56 -13.16
N GLU A 159 -16.96 -6.70 -13.66
CA GLU A 159 -16.69 -7.88 -12.81
C GLU A 159 -15.70 -7.52 -11.71
N THR A 160 -15.97 -7.95 -10.48
CA THR A 160 -15.04 -7.81 -9.36
C THR A 160 -13.88 -8.78 -9.52
N VAL A 161 -12.68 -8.25 -9.76
CA VAL A 161 -11.44 -9.02 -9.96
C VAL A 161 -10.59 -9.10 -8.70
N TYR A 162 -10.86 -8.27 -7.71
CA TYR A 162 -10.21 -8.30 -6.41
C TYR A 162 -11.17 -7.79 -5.33
N GLU A 163 -11.17 -8.46 -4.19
CA GLU A 163 -11.94 -8.06 -3.01
C GLU A 163 -11.16 -8.36 -1.74
N LYS A 164 -11.15 -7.41 -0.81
CA LYS A 164 -10.57 -7.60 0.51
C LYS A 164 -11.34 -6.85 1.58
N ARG A 165 -11.75 -7.57 2.63
CA ARG A 165 -12.16 -6.96 3.88
C ARG A 165 -10.92 -6.66 4.70
N MET A 166 -10.71 -5.37 5.02
CA MET A 166 -9.56 -4.93 5.80
C MET A 166 -9.69 -5.35 7.27
N PRO A 167 -8.57 -5.67 7.95
CA PRO A 167 -8.57 -5.69 9.41
C PRO A 167 -9.05 -4.35 9.96
N GLU A 168 -9.58 -4.35 11.19
CA GLU A 168 -9.93 -3.10 11.88
C GLU A 168 -8.69 -2.20 11.98
N ILE A 169 -8.83 -0.96 11.52
CA ILE A 169 -7.78 0.06 11.61
C ILE A 169 -8.07 0.92 12.83
N VAL A 170 -7.16 0.94 13.79
CA VAL A 170 -7.26 1.75 15.02
C VAL A 170 -6.11 2.75 15.03
N TYR A 171 -6.42 4.03 15.28
CA TYR A 171 -5.41 5.10 15.35
C TYR A 171 -5.76 6.15 16.43
N PRO A 172 -4.81 6.50 17.29
CA PRO A 172 -3.55 5.83 17.58
C PRO A 172 -3.78 4.41 18.13
N PRO A 173 -2.85 3.44 17.89
CA PRO A 173 -3.11 2.05 18.25
C PRO A 173 -3.13 1.79 19.76
N ASN A 174 -2.32 2.52 20.54
CA ASN A 174 -2.08 2.21 21.97
C ASN A 174 -2.68 3.23 22.94
N SER A 175 -3.03 4.43 22.46
CA SER A 175 -3.56 5.50 23.33
C SER A 175 -4.45 6.43 22.53
N GLY A 176 -5.43 7.05 23.20
CA GLY A 176 -6.23 8.09 22.57
C GLY A 176 -5.61 9.48 22.75
N VAL A 177 -6.05 10.45 21.96
CA VAL A 177 -5.68 11.86 22.04
C VAL A 177 -6.81 12.61 22.75
N PRO A 178 -6.56 13.36 23.83
CA PRO A 178 -7.59 14.17 24.48
C PRO A 178 -8.19 15.18 23.49
N THR A 179 -9.53 15.34 23.52
CA THR A 179 -10.24 16.31 22.64
C THR A 179 -9.87 17.76 22.92
N SER A 180 -9.23 18.04 24.07
CA SER A 180 -8.68 19.35 24.41
C SER A 180 -7.37 19.69 23.69
N GLU A 181 -6.66 18.70 23.15
CA GLU A 181 -5.33 18.87 22.53
C GLU A 181 -5.40 19.02 21.02
N LYS A 182 -6.48 18.58 20.39
CA LYS A 182 -6.61 18.58 18.93
C LYS A 182 -8.06 18.86 18.51
N SER A 183 -8.26 19.57 17.40
CA SER A 183 -9.60 19.72 16.83
C SER A 183 -10.08 18.40 16.21
N GLU A 184 -11.40 18.19 16.17
CA GLU A 184 -11.99 17.03 15.50
C GLU A 184 -11.60 16.96 14.03
N GLU A 185 -11.59 18.12 13.35
CA GLU A 185 -11.25 18.21 11.93
C GLU A 185 -9.79 17.79 11.67
N ASP A 186 -8.86 18.22 12.50
CA ASP A 186 -7.44 17.85 12.39
C ASP A 186 -7.25 16.35 12.66
N PHE A 187 -7.93 15.83 13.68
CA PHE A 187 -7.86 14.41 13.98
C PHE A 187 -8.48 13.56 12.87
N ARG A 188 -9.65 13.94 12.34
CA ARG A 188 -10.32 13.29 11.22
C ARG A 188 -9.41 13.25 9.99
N ARG A 189 -8.80 14.38 9.64
CA ARG A 189 -7.87 14.48 8.51
C ARG A 189 -6.68 13.53 8.67
N GLN A 190 -6.09 13.49 9.86
CA GLN A 190 -4.97 12.62 10.18
C GLN A 190 -5.39 11.13 10.12
N PHE A 191 -6.49 10.77 10.75
CA PHE A 191 -7.00 9.39 10.73
C PHE A 191 -7.37 8.93 9.33
N THR A 192 -8.04 9.77 8.54
CA THR A 192 -8.37 9.45 7.14
C THR A 192 -7.11 9.23 6.30
N ALA A 193 -6.02 9.96 6.55
CA ALA A 193 -4.75 9.73 5.87
C ALA A 193 -4.12 8.39 6.24
N VAL A 194 -4.18 7.98 7.51
CA VAL A 194 -3.72 6.65 7.97
C VAL A 194 -4.54 5.54 7.30
N VAL A 195 -5.87 5.67 7.27
CA VAL A 195 -6.75 4.70 6.59
C VAL A 195 -6.42 4.62 5.10
N ALA A 196 -6.21 5.76 4.44
CA ALA A 196 -5.85 5.81 3.02
C ALA A 196 -4.52 5.11 2.73
N GLU A 197 -3.51 5.27 3.59
CA GLU A 197 -2.22 4.57 3.46
C GLU A 197 -2.41 3.06 3.58
N GLN A 198 -3.19 2.57 4.55
CA GLN A 198 -3.47 1.15 4.70
C GLN A 198 -4.19 0.56 3.47
N VAL A 199 -5.17 1.28 2.91
CA VAL A 199 -5.83 0.89 1.66
C VAL A 199 -4.85 0.92 0.49
N GLY A 200 -4.03 1.96 0.38
CA GLY A 200 -3.06 2.13 -0.70
C GLY A 200 -2.05 0.98 -0.78
N ARG A 201 -1.61 0.44 0.35
CA ARG A 201 -0.67 -0.69 0.45
C ARG A 201 -1.16 -1.97 -0.22
N LEU A 202 -2.45 -2.10 -0.48
CA LEU A 202 -2.98 -3.20 -1.29
C LEU A 202 -2.49 -3.15 -2.74
N PHE A 203 -2.09 -1.96 -3.24
CA PHE A 203 -1.81 -1.69 -4.64
C PHE A 203 -0.34 -1.40 -4.97
N TYR A 204 0.48 -1.06 -3.98
CA TYR A 204 1.90 -0.76 -4.17
C TYR A 204 2.77 -1.38 -3.07
N GLY A 205 4.05 -1.55 -3.37
CA GLY A 205 5.02 -2.05 -2.40
C GLY A 205 5.27 -1.04 -1.27
N PHE A 206 5.43 -1.55 -0.05
CA PHE A 206 5.71 -0.74 1.13
C PHE A 206 6.75 -1.43 2.03
N ASP A 207 7.50 -0.63 2.80
CA ASP A 207 8.44 -1.11 3.80
C ASP A 207 7.77 -1.02 5.18
N HIS A 208 7.80 -2.11 5.95
CA HIS A 208 7.26 -2.13 7.32
C HIS A 208 7.93 -1.13 8.27
N ARG A 209 9.11 -0.61 7.91
CA ARG A 209 9.75 0.47 8.68
C ARG A 209 9.00 1.80 8.60
N ASP A 210 8.19 1.99 7.56
CA ASP A 210 7.34 3.18 7.43
C ASP A 210 6.25 3.22 8.51
N ASP A 211 5.86 2.07 9.09
CA ASP A 211 4.88 1.99 10.18
C ASP A 211 5.42 2.62 11.48
N MET A 212 6.70 2.38 11.78
CA MET A 212 7.33 2.96 12.96
C MET A 212 7.46 4.50 12.87
N ALA A 213 7.53 5.04 11.66
CA ALA A 213 7.57 6.48 11.46
C ALA A 213 6.20 7.14 11.70
N ILE A 214 5.10 6.45 11.37
CA ILE A 214 3.73 6.93 11.61
C ILE A 214 3.41 6.92 13.10
N ASP A 215 3.80 5.86 13.82
CA ASP A 215 3.63 5.74 15.27
C ASP A 215 4.47 6.77 16.05
N SER A 216 5.68 7.08 15.58
CA SER A 216 6.55 8.07 16.24
C SER A 216 6.11 9.52 16.01
N ALA A 217 5.38 9.80 14.93
CA ALA A 217 4.83 11.12 14.64
C ALA A 217 3.52 11.40 15.43
N SER A 218 3.00 10.41 16.14
CA SER A 218 1.79 10.51 16.99
C SER A 218 2.10 10.77 18.47
N LEU A 219 3.39 10.79 18.84
CA LEU A 219 3.90 11.16 20.17
C LEU A 219 4.30 12.64 20.23
#